data_f3a4b573656638edb99b192a88f667b9
#
_entry.id   f3a4b573656638edb99b192a88f667b9
#
_cell.length_a   1.000
_cell.length_b   1.000
_cell.length_c   1.000
_cell.angle_alpha   90.00
_cell.angle_beta   90.00
_cell.angle_gamma   90.00
#
_symmetry.space_group_name_H-M   'P 1'
#
loop_
_entity.id
_entity.type
_entity.pdbx_description
1 polymer ?
#
loop_
_entity_poly.entity_id
_entity_poly.type
_entity_poly.pdbx_seq_one_letter_code
_entity_poly.pdbx_strand_id
1 'polypeptide(L)'
;LLRGVMKKGTMVENNINQTIASGINTAGTGVVFTVPALFLLSQKWVSEGKAPLQFEWLPLAIAGVAGAILGVVVIIPLRKQMIEMDRLRFPTGVAVSTIIRAGATGAEKAKLLGIGFVIAAAWKLVMISEVLDSSMEQIQQTGFGIAHEELYYGFGFIPEYFSPVIYLSLMNLAAGMLAGRGGLPFFAGGILAWWVISPAAVTAGWLPPD
;
A
#
# COMPACT_ATOMS: atom_id res chain seq x y z
N LEU A 1 6.76 10.04 -19.88
CA LEU A 1 7.73 9.40 -20.78
C LEU A 1 7.44 9.75 -22.25
N LEU A 2 6.23 9.47 -22.77
CA LEU A 2 5.89 9.73 -24.18
C LEU A 2 6.10 11.20 -24.58
N ARG A 3 5.71 12.14 -23.74
CA ARG A 3 5.85 13.57 -24.02
C ARG A 3 7.24 14.12 -23.72
N GLY A 4 7.91 13.60 -22.67
CA GLY A 4 9.26 14.02 -22.31
C GLY A 4 10.34 13.51 -23.26
N VAL A 5 10.27 12.24 -23.65
CA VAL A 5 11.28 11.59 -24.51
C VAL A 5 10.91 11.65 -25.98
N MET A 6 9.66 11.35 -26.33
CA MET A 6 9.23 11.27 -27.73
C MET A 6 8.65 12.59 -28.27
N LYS A 7 8.49 13.62 -27.43
CA LYS A 7 7.88 14.92 -27.76
C LYS A 7 6.51 14.81 -28.44
N LYS A 8 5.85 13.69 -28.36
CA LYS A 8 4.54 13.38 -28.96
C LYS A 8 3.58 12.88 -27.88
N GLY A 9 2.31 13.05 -28.11
CA GLY A 9 1.25 12.57 -27.22
C GLY A 9 0.42 13.70 -26.61
N THR A 10 -0.88 13.52 -26.64
CA THR A 10 -1.85 14.41 -25.99
C THR A 10 -2.00 14.05 -24.51
N MET A 11 -2.60 14.94 -23.73
CA MET A 11 -2.92 14.68 -22.31
C MET A 11 -3.86 13.46 -22.16
N VAL A 12 -4.80 13.30 -23.11
CA VAL A 12 -5.77 12.20 -23.12
C VAL A 12 -5.06 10.87 -23.37
N GLU A 13 -4.15 10.80 -24.35
CA GLU A 13 -3.38 9.58 -24.61
C GLU A 13 -2.51 9.16 -23.42
N ASN A 14 -1.88 10.11 -22.73
CA ASN A 14 -1.11 9.81 -21.52
C ASN A 14 -2.00 9.29 -20.40
N ASN A 15 -3.21 9.84 -20.25
CA ASN A 15 -4.16 9.36 -19.24
C ASN A 15 -4.66 7.94 -19.56
N ILE A 16 -5.01 7.66 -20.82
CA ILE A 16 -5.42 6.33 -21.26
C ILE A 16 -4.30 5.31 -20.98
N ASN A 17 -3.08 5.64 -21.41
CA ASN A 17 -1.93 4.75 -21.23
C ASN A 17 -1.63 4.46 -19.76
N GLN A 18 -1.68 5.48 -18.90
CA GLN A 18 -1.52 5.33 -17.46
C GLN A 18 -2.65 4.47 -16.85
N THR A 19 -3.89 4.67 -17.28
CA THR A 19 -5.04 3.91 -16.76
C THR A 19 -4.94 2.43 -17.14
N ILE A 20 -4.56 2.11 -18.37
CA ILE A 20 -4.34 0.73 -18.82
C ILE A 20 -3.21 0.08 -18.01
N ALA A 21 -2.06 0.77 -17.90
CA ALA A 21 -0.91 0.26 -17.14
C ALA A 21 -1.27 0.01 -15.67
N SER A 22 -2.01 0.91 -15.04
CA SER A 22 -2.49 0.77 -13.66
C SER A 22 -3.46 -0.40 -13.51
N GLY A 23 -4.38 -0.58 -14.46
CA GLY A 23 -5.33 -1.70 -14.45
C GLY A 23 -4.63 -3.06 -14.51
N ILE A 24 -3.66 -3.20 -15.41
CA ILE A 24 -2.86 -4.44 -15.54
C ILE A 24 -2.07 -4.70 -14.23
N ASN A 25 -1.43 -3.68 -13.68
CA ASN A 25 -0.66 -3.82 -12.44
C ASN A 25 -1.56 -4.21 -11.25
N THR A 26 -2.75 -3.64 -11.14
CA THR A 26 -3.69 -3.95 -10.05
C THR A 26 -4.21 -5.39 -10.14
N ALA A 27 -4.49 -5.88 -11.34
CA ALA A 27 -4.86 -7.28 -11.54
C ALA A 27 -3.72 -8.24 -11.14
N GLY A 28 -2.46 -7.89 -11.48
CA GLY A 28 -1.27 -8.65 -11.07
C GLY A 28 -1.08 -8.68 -9.55
N THR A 29 -1.41 -7.61 -8.85
CA THR A 29 -1.27 -7.51 -7.39
C THR A 29 -2.09 -8.58 -6.66
N GLY A 30 -3.32 -8.84 -7.08
CA GLY A 30 -4.17 -9.90 -6.50
C GLY A 30 -3.49 -11.27 -6.58
N VAL A 31 -2.92 -11.61 -7.74
CA VAL A 31 -2.22 -12.89 -7.95
C VAL A 31 -0.94 -12.95 -7.12
N VAL A 32 -0.15 -11.88 -7.09
CA VAL A 32 1.14 -11.80 -6.36
C VAL A 32 0.97 -12.04 -4.85
N PHE A 33 -0.12 -11.62 -4.26
CA PHE A 33 -0.36 -11.87 -2.83
C PHE A 33 -1.05 -13.21 -2.56
N THR A 34 -1.99 -13.62 -3.40
CA THR A 34 -2.78 -14.84 -3.16
C THR A 34 -1.98 -16.12 -3.41
N VAL A 35 -1.19 -16.17 -4.49
CA VAL A 35 -0.44 -17.38 -4.83
C VAL A 35 0.62 -17.74 -3.79
N PRO A 36 1.48 -16.82 -3.32
CA PRO A 36 2.41 -17.11 -2.23
C PRO A 36 1.72 -17.54 -0.93
N ALA A 37 0.57 -16.94 -0.59
CA ALA A 37 -0.19 -17.32 0.59
C ALA A 37 -0.65 -18.78 0.52
N LEU A 38 -1.05 -19.27 -0.65
CA LEU A 38 -1.39 -20.67 -0.86
C LEU A 38 -0.18 -21.61 -0.68
N PHE A 39 1.01 -21.19 -1.13
CA PHE A 39 2.25 -21.96 -0.92
C PHE A 39 2.59 -22.05 0.57
N LEU A 40 2.50 -20.95 1.32
CA LEU A 40 2.73 -20.95 2.76
C LEU A 40 1.72 -21.84 3.49
N LEU A 41 0.45 -21.78 3.10
CA LEU A 41 -0.58 -22.66 3.63
C LEU A 41 -0.30 -24.13 3.34
N SER A 42 0.18 -24.45 2.14
CA SER A 42 0.57 -25.80 1.77
C SER A 42 1.74 -26.32 2.63
N GLN A 43 2.75 -25.49 2.88
CA GLN A 43 3.86 -25.86 3.77
C GLN A 43 3.38 -26.10 5.21
N LYS A 44 2.49 -25.26 5.72
CA LYS A 44 1.89 -25.46 7.05
C LYS A 44 1.10 -26.77 7.11
N TRP A 45 0.34 -27.12 6.10
CA TRP A 45 -0.39 -28.39 6.05
C TRP A 45 0.53 -29.60 6.05
N VAL A 46 1.63 -29.55 5.32
CA VAL A 46 2.64 -30.61 5.32
C VAL A 46 3.28 -30.76 6.71
N SER A 47 3.58 -29.64 7.40
CA SER A 47 4.12 -29.70 8.75
C SER A 47 3.13 -30.27 9.77
N GLU A 48 1.82 -30.16 9.51
CA GLU A 48 0.74 -30.77 10.30
C GLU A 48 0.43 -32.23 9.90
N GLY A 49 1.24 -32.83 9.01
CA GLY A 49 1.04 -34.20 8.53
C GLY A 49 -0.10 -34.38 7.53
N LYS A 50 -0.63 -33.29 6.96
CA LYS A 50 -1.67 -33.32 5.93
C LYS A 50 -1.02 -33.38 4.53
N ALA A 51 -1.79 -33.84 3.54
CA ALA A 51 -1.34 -33.81 2.15
C ALA A 51 -1.07 -32.40 1.64
N PRO A 52 -0.01 -32.17 0.84
CA PRO A 52 0.25 -30.87 0.24
C PRO A 52 -0.91 -30.44 -0.66
N LEU A 53 -1.17 -29.13 -0.71
CA LEU A 53 -2.16 -28.57 -1.63
C LEU A 53 -1.67 -28.78 -3.08
N GLN A 54 -2.50 -29.39 -3.90
CA GLN A 54 -2.24 -29.48 -5.34
C GLN A 54 -2.77 -28.23 -6.02
N PHE A 55 -1.87 -27.53 -6.72
CA PHE A 55 -2.23 -26.31 -7.44
C PHE A 55 -2.54 -26.63 -8.89
N GLU A 56 -3.81 -26.68 -9.22
CA GLU A 56 -4.25 -26.78 -10.61
C GLU A 56 -4.41 -25.36 -11.19
N TRP A 57 -3.77 -25.10 -12.31
CA TRP A 57 -3.78 -23.79 -12.96
C TRP A 57 -5.19 -23.39 -13.46
N LEU A 58 -6.01 -24.34 -13.85
CA LEU A 58 -7.33 -24.08 -14.43
C LEU A 58 -8.34 -23.51 -13.42
N PRO A 59 -8.55 -24.07 -12.22
CA PRO A 59 -9.37 -23.47 -11.19
C PRO A 59 -8.89 -22.09 -10.76
N LEU A 60 -7.56 -21.89 -10.66
CA LEU A 60 -6.98 -20.58 -10.32
C LEU A 60 -7.28 -19.53 -11.40
N ALA A 61 -7.16 -19.90 -12.68
CA ALA A 61 -7.50 -19.00 -13.78
C ALA A 61 -8.99 -18.66 -13.81
N ILE A 62 -9.86 -19.63 -13.61
CA ILE A 62 -11.32 -19.42 -13.55
C ILE A 62 -11.69 -18.50 -12.37
N ALA A 63 -11.10 -18.74 -11.20
CA ALA A 63 -11.32 -17.88 -10.03
C ALA A 63 -10.85 -16.44 -10.28
N GLY A 64 -9.69 -16.25 -10.95
CA GLY A 64 -9.19 -14.94 -11.34
C GLY A 64 -10.14 -14.21 -12.30
N VAL A 65 -10.63 -14.88 -13.32
CA VAL A 65 -11.60 -14.31 -14.28
C VAL A 65 -12.92 -13.96 -13.59
N ALA A 66 -13.44 -14.87 -12.76
CA ALA A 66 -14.67 -14.61 -12.00
C ALA A 66 -14.51 -13.41 -11.05
N GLY A 67 -13.39 -13.32 -10.34
CA GLY A 67 -13.06 -12.18 -9.49
C GLY A 67 -12.96 -10.87 -10.26
N ALA A 68 -12.36 -10.87 -11.45
CA ALA A 68 -12.28 -9.70 -12.30
C ALA A 68 -13.67 -9.22 -12.76
N ILE A 69 -14.55 -10.13 -13.17
CA ILE A 69 -15.94 -9.81 -13.57
C ILE A 69 -16.71 -9.22 -12.37
N LEU A 70 -16.64 -9.86 -11.20
CA LEU A 70 -17.27 -9.36 -9.99
C LEU A 70 -16.74 -7.97 -9.61
N GLY A 71 -15.43 -7.75 -9.71
CA GLY A 71 -14.82 -6.45 -9.45
C GLY A 71 -15.37 -5.35 -10.34
N VAL A 72 -15.52 -5.62 -11.65
CA VAL A 72 -16.12 -4.66 -12.59
C VAL A 72 -17.58 -4.37 -12.25
N VAL A 73 -18.37 -5.40 -11.93
CA VAL A 73 -19.79 -5.24 -11.58
C VAL A 73 -19.98 -4.39 -10.32
N VAL A 74 -19.13 -4.62 -9.30
CA VAL A 74 -19.21 -3.90 -8.02
C VAL A 74 -18.72 -2.45 -8.15
N ILE A 75 -17.66 -2.21 -8.95
CA ILE A 75 -17.06 -0.86 -9.04
C ILE A 75 -17.99 0.15 -9.74
N ILE A 76 -18.89 -0.31 -10.63
CA ILE A 76 -19.78 0.59 -11.37
C ILE A 76 -20.70 1.40 -10.43
N PRO A 77 -21.49 0.77 -9.51
CA PRO A 77 -22.30 1.52 -8.56
C PRO A 77 -21.47 2.28 -7.52
N LEU A 78 -20.38 1.66 -7.03
CA LEU A 78 -19.48 2.32 -6.06
C LEU A 78 -18.85 3.58 -6.63
N ARG A 79 -18.43 3.58 -7.88
CA ARG A 79 -17.87 4.76 -8.54
C ARG A 79 -18.86 5.93 -8.50
N LYS A 80 -20.12 5.67 -8.85
CA LYS A 80 -21.16 6.71 -8.85
C LYS A 80 -21.34 7.30 -7.46
N GLN A 81 -21.43 6.45 -6.45
CA GLN A 81 -21.57 6.89 -5.07
C GLN A 81 -20.34 7.70 -4.61
N MET A 82 -19.14 7.13 -4.69
CA MET A 82 -17.92 7.72 -4.12
C MET A 82 -17.45 8.97 -4.85
N ILE A 83 -17.58 9.02 -6.19
CA ILE A 83 -17.05 10.14 -6.98
C ILE A 83 -18.10 11.22 -7.19
N GLU A 84 -19.35 10.87 -7.52
CA GLU A 84 -20.38 11.82 -7.89
C GLU A 84 -21.19 12.32 -6.68
N MET A 85 -21.55 11.40 -5.76
CA MET A 85 -22.39 11.74 -4.59
C MET A 85 -21.55 12.21 -3.41
N ASP A 86 -20.61 11.37 -2.95
CA ASP A 86 -19.83 11.65 -1.75
C ASP A 86 -18.59 12.53 -2.03
N ARG A 87 -18.23 12.70 -3.31
CA ARG A 87 -17.09 13.50 -3.78
C ARG A 87 -15.80 13.23 -3.02
N LEU A 88 -15.53 11.96 -2.74
CA LEU A 88 -14.34 11.54 -2.02
C LEU A 88 -13.06 11.90 -2.79
N ARG A 89 -12.04 12.30 -2.05
CA ARG A 89 -10.73 12.58 -2.62
C ARG A 89 -9.92 11.28 -2.67
N PHE A 90 -9.44 10.94 -3.86
CA PHE A 90 -8.55 9.80 -4.08
C PHE A 90 -7.11 10.30 -4.19
N PRO A 91 -6.26 10.15 -3.16
CA PRO A 91 -4.91 10.73 -3.11
C PRO A 91 -4.06 10.36 -4.32
N THR A 92 -4.04 9.09 -4.68
CA THR A 92 -3.29 8.57 -5.84
C THR A 92 -3.80 9.14 -7.15
N GLY A 93 -5.11 9.23 -7.35
CA GLY A 93 -5.72 9.84 -8.53
C GLY A 93 -5.38 11.32 -8.66
N VAL A 94 -5.40 12.07 -7.55
CA VAL A 94 -5.01 13.48 -7.50
C VAL A 94 -3.52 13.63 -7.86
N ALA A 95 -2.65 12.82 -7.27
CA ALA A 95 -1.21 12.84 -7.58
C ALA A 95 -0.94 12.56 -9.07
N VAL A 96 -1.52 11.50 -9.63
CA VAL A 96 -1.37 11.14 -11.04
C VAL A 96 -1.89 12.24 -11.96
N SER A 97 -3.07 12.79 -11.69
CA SER A 97 -3.63 13.89 -12.47
C SER A 97 -2.74 15.14 -12.45
N THR A 98 -2.11 15.42 -11.31
CA THR A 98 -1.18 16.54 -11.15
C THR A 98 0.09 16.31 -11.98
N ILE A 99 0.64 15.10 -11.99
CA ILE A 99 1.82 14.73 -12.80
C ILE A 99 1.50 14.86 -14.28
N ILE A 100 0.36 14.35 -14.75
CA ILE A 100 -0.06 14.44 -16.15
C ILE A 100 -0.23 15.90 -16.58
N ARG A 101 -0.86 16.71 -15.73
CA ARG A 101 -1.06 18.15 -15.99
C ARG A 101 0.26 18.93 -15.96
N ALA A 102 1.16 18.65 -15.03
CA ALA A 102 2.45 19.32 -14.94
C ALA A 102 3.29 19.10 -16.20
N GLY A 103 3.24 17.89 -16.78
CA GLY A 103 3.87 17.61 -18.08
C GLY A 103 3.27 18.40 -19.26
N ALA A 104 2.05 18.96 -19.10
CA ALA A 104 1.36 19.74 -20.12
C ALA A 104 1.46 21.27 -19.92
N THR A 105 1.60 21.74 -18.67
CA THR A 105 1.39 23.16 -18.32
C THR A 105 2.66 23.98 -18.06
N GLY A 106 3.86 23.43 -18.31
CA GLY A 106 5.08 24.24 -18.32
C GLY A 106 6.14 23.86 -17.28
N ALA A 107 7.32 24.47 -17.48
CA ALA A 107 8.56 24.13 -16.79
C ALA A 107 8.52 24.32 -15.25
N GLU A 108 7.73 25.26 -14.76
CA GLU A 108 7.71 25.58 -13.32
C GLU A 108 7.13 24.45 -12.47
N LYS A 109 5.99 23.89 -12.88
CA LYS A 109 5.38 22.74 -12.19
C LYS A 109 6.21 21.47 -12.35
N ALA A 110 6.84 21.28 -13.51
CA ALA A 110 7.77 20.19 -13.73
C ALA A 110 9.00 20.29 -12.82
N LYS A 111 9.52 21.51 -12.58
CA LYS A 111 10.62 21.77 -11.66
C LYS A 111 10.25 21.40 -10.21
N LEU A 112 9.07 21.78 -9.74
CA LEU A 112 8.59 21.42 -8.41
C LEU A 112 8.47 19.91 -8.24
N LEU A 113 7.95 19.20 -9.25
CA LEU A 113 7.90 17.73 -9.24
C LEU A 113 9.30 17.12 -9.21
N GLY A 114 10.25 17.70 -9.97
CA GLY A 114 11.64 17.27 -9.95
C GLY A 114 12.30 17.44 -8.57
N ILE A 115 12.07 18.57 -7.91
CA ILE A 115 12.54 18.82 -6.54
C ILE A 115 11.94 17.79 -5.57
N GLY A 116 10.63 17.59 -5.63
CA GLY A 116 9.95 16.59 -4.79
C GLY A 116 10.48 15.18 -5.01
N PHE A 117 10.75 14.80 -6.27
CA PHE A 117 11.36 13.52 -6.60
C PHE A 117 12.77 13.39 -6.00
N VAL A 118 13.61 14.41 -6.10
CA VAL A 118 14.98 14.40 -5.54
C VAL A 118 14.93 14.26 -4.02
N ILE A 119 14.05 15.00 -3.34
CA ILE A 119 13.88 14.90 -1.88
C ILE A 119 13.43 13.49 -1.49
N ALA A 120 12.43 12.93 -2.17
CA ALA A 120 11.92 11.60 -1.89
C ALA A 120 12.97 10.51 -2.16
N ALA A 121 13.74 10.66 -3.25
CA ALA A 121 14.83 9.74 -3.58
C ALA A 121 15.96 9.81 -2.55
N ALA A 122 16.36 11.02 -2.13
CA ALA A 122 17.38 11.21 -1.09
C ALA A 122 16.94 10.59 0.24
N TRP A 123 15.67 10.81 0.64
CA TRP A 123 15.10 10.18 1.84
C TRP A 123 15.14 8.66 1.75
N LYS A 124 14.71 8.11 0.60
CA LYS A 124 14.71 6.66 0.40
C LYS A 124 16.12 6.07 0.41
N LEU A 125 17.10 6.77 -0.17
CA LEU A 125 18.51 6.34 -0.12
C LEU A 125 19.06 6.33 1.31
N VAL A 126 18.72 7.33 2.13
CA VAL A 126 19.11 7.37 3.56
C VAL A 126 18.51 6.18 4.31
N MET A 127 17.24 5.85 4.04
CA MET A 127 16.58 4.70 4.67
C MET A 127 17.17 3.35 4.23
N ILE A 128 17.47 3.20 2.93
CA ILE A 128 18.08 1.96 2.40
C ILE A 128 19.53 1.78 2.82
N SER A 129 20.24 2.89 3.07
CA SER A 129 21.67 2.82 3.48
C SER A 129 21.88 2.28 4.89
N GLU A 130 20.81 2.00 5.62
CA GLU A 130 20.82 1.47 7.00
C GLU A 130 21.63 2.34 7.99
N VAL A 131 22.00 3.56 7.60
CA VAL A 131 22.78 4.50 8.46
C VAL A 131 22.01 4.86 9.74
N LEU A 132 20.68 4.83 9.67
CA LEU A 132 19.80 5.12 10.81
C LEU A 132 19.25 3.85 11.46
N ASP A 133 19.54 2.68 10.91
CA ASP A 133 19.00 1.42 11.43
C ASP A 133 19.70 1.03 12.72
N SER A 134 18.90 0.76 13.73
CA SER A 134 19.31 0.14 14.98
C SER A 134 19.18 -1.38 14.86
N SER A 135 20.08 -2.14 15.48
CA SER A 135 19.89 -3.58 15.54
C SER A 135 18.61 -3.92 16.34
N MET A 136 17.92 -4.99 15.96
CA MET A 136 16.71 -5.42 16.69
C MET A 136 16.99 -5.71 18.15
N GLU A 137 18.20 -6.17 18.48
CA GLU A 137 18.67 -6.39 19.86
C GLU A 137 18.74 -5.08 20.65
N GLN A 138 19.24 -4.00 20.02
CA GLN A 138 19.27 -2.67 20.65
C GLN A 138 17.86 -2.11 20.85
N ILE A 139 16.98 -2.29 19.86
CA ILE A 139 15.57 -1.87 19.95
C ILE A 139 14.86 -2.59 21.10
N GLN A 140 15.12 -3.88 21.26
CA GLN A 140 14.56 -4.68 22.34
C GLN A 140 15.06 -4.26 23.74
N GLN A 141 16.33 -3.84 23.84
CA GLN A 141 16.91 -3.38 25.11
C GLN A 141 16.47 -1.97 25.48
N THR A 142 16.41 -1.06 24.50
CA THR A 142 16.08 0.36 24.72
C THR A 142 14.59 0.66 24.60
N GLY A 143 13.82 -0.21 23.94
CA GLY A 143 12.41 0.01 23.61
C GLY A 143 12.19 1.06 22.54
N PHE A 144 13.25 1.58 21.92
CA PHE A 144 13.18 2.62 20.90
C PHE A 144 14.27 2.44 19.85
N GLY A 145 13.92 2.60 18.59
CA GLY A 145 14.87 2.57 17.49
C GLY A 145 14.19 2.57 16.12
N ILE A 146 14.99 2.69 15.08
CA ILE A 146 14.54 2.62 13.69
C ILE A 146 15.17 1.37 13.09
N ALA A 147 14.35 0.54 12.43
CA ALA A 147 14.81 -0.56 11.62
C ALA A 147 13.92 -0.72 10.40
N HIS A 148 14.52 -0.90 9.22
CA HIS A 148 13.78 -1.15 7.96
C HIS A 148 12.70 -0.10 7.63
N GLU A 149 12.98 1.18 7.87
CA GLU A 149 12.04 2.32 7.69
C GLU A 149 10.90 2.36 8.74
N GLU A 150 10.95 1.55 9.76
CA GLU A 150 9.98 1.50 10.84
C GLU A 150 10.55 2.07 12.12
N LEU A 151 9.80 2.96 12.76
CA LEU A 151 10.12 3.49 14.07
C LEU A 151 9.39 2.66 15.12
N TYR A 152 10.16 1.95 15.93
CA TYR A 152 9.68 1.15 17.04
C TYR A 152 9.65 1.99 18.31
N TYR A 153 8.56 1.89 19.06
CA TYR A 153 8.40 2.54 20.36
C TYR A 153 7.77 1.58 21.36
N GLY A 154 8.45 1.37 22.49
CA GLY A 154 7.97 0.46 23.54
C GLY A 154 8.17 -1.02 23.23
N PHE A 155 8.94 -1.37 22.19
CA PHE A 155 9.21 -2.75 21.81
C PHE A 155 9.92 -3.47 22.97
N GLY A 156 9.45 -4.68 23.29
CA GLY A 156 9.95 -5.47 24.43
C GLY A 156 9.38 -5.10 25.81
N PHE A 157 8.77 -3.92 25.98
CA PHE A 157 8.12 -3.48 27.22
C PHE A 157 6.58 -3.56 27.13
N ILE A 158 6.06 -3.50 25.92
CA ILE A 158 4.63 -3.59 25.60
C ILE A 158 4.43 -4.90 24.85
N PRO A 159 3.31 -5.62 25.05
CA PRO A 159 3.01 -6.82 24.27
C PRO A 159 3.07 -6.55 22.78
N GLU A 160 3.60 -7.48 21.98
CA GLU A 160 3.83 -7.30 20.54
C GLU A 160 2.58 -6.91 19.78
N TYR A 161 1.42 -7.50 20.16
CA TYR A 161 0.12 -7.17 19.55
C TYR A 161 -0.36 -5.73 19.86
N PHE A 162 0.34 -4.99 20.71
CA PHE A 162 0.02 -3.61 21.06
C PHE A 162 1.15 -2.63 20.74
N SER A 163 2.34 -3.13 20.37
CA SER A 163 3.51 -2.29 20.13
C SER A 163 3.27 -1.30 18.98
N PRO A 164 3.36 0.01 19.21
CA PRO A 164 3.20 0.99 18.16
C PRO A 164 4.43 1.01 17.25
N VAL A 165 4.22 0.74 15.97
CA VAL A 165 5.22 0.86 14.92
C VAL A 165 4.77 1.96 13.96
N ILE A 166 5.64 2.94 13.70
CA ILE A 166 5.36 4.05 12.79
C ILE A 166 6.22 3.88 11.54
N TYR A 167 5.57 3.68 10.40
CA TYR A 167 6.27 3.59 9.12
C TYR A 167 6.68 4.96 8.59
N LEU A 168 7.99 5.19 8.46
CA LEU A 168 8.60 6.47 8.08
C LEU A 168 8.60 6.65 6.55
N SER A 169 7.42 6.83 5.97
CA SER A 169 7.24 6.95 4.52
C SER A 169 6.77 8.34 4.10
N LEU A 170 7.59 9.03 3.32
CA LEU A 170 7.17 10.30 2.69
C LEU A 170 5.99 10.12 1.74
N MET A 171 5.86 8.94 1.13
CA MET A 171 4.72 8.63 0.25
C MET A 171 3.41 8.56 1.06
N ASN A 172 3.41 7.91 2.22
CA ASN A 172 2.24 7.82 3.08
C ASN A 172 1.88 9.19 3.67
N LEU A 173 2.87 9.98 4.06
CA LEU A 173 2.68 11.35 4.51
C LEU A 173 2.04 12.22 3.42
N ALA A 174 2.56 12.15 2.19
CA ALA A 174 2.00 12.88 1.06
C ALA A 174 0.58 12.41 0.72
N ALA A 175 0.30 11.11 0.78
CA ALA A 175 -1.03 10.56 0.58
C ALA A 175 -2.02 11.08 1.63
N GLY A 176 -1.61 11.13 2.90
CA GLY A 176 -2.41 11.72 3.98
C GLY A 176 -2.70 13.21 3.77
N MET A 177 -1.71 13.98 3.33
CA MET A 177 -1.89 15.40 3.00
C MET A 177 -2.88 15.61 1.84
N LEU A 178 -2.82 14.76 0.81
CA LEU A 178 -3.73 14.81 -0.33
C LEU A 178 -5.16 14.37 0.03
N ALA A 179 -5.31 13.38 0.90
CA ALA A 179 -6.60 12.91 1.41
C ALA A 179 -7.27 13.99 2.29
N GLY A 180 -6.48 14.74 3.04
CA GLY A 180 -6.95 15.79 3.92
C GLY A 180 -7.97 15.26 4.95
N ARG A 181 -9.05 16.01 5.19
CA ARG A 181 -10.08 15.61 6.17
C ARG A 181 -10.79 14.31 5.84
N GLY A 182 -10.84 13.92 4.57
CA GLY A 182 -11.42 12.63 4.15
C GLY A 182 -10.62 11.41 4.63
N GLY A 183 -9.35 11.59 4.99
CA GLY A 183 -8.51 10.54 5.57
C GLY A 183 -8.74 10.28 7.06
N LEU A 184 -9.38 11.21 7.79
CA LEU A 184 -9.58 11.08 9.25
C LEU A 184 -10.41 9.86 9.65
N PRO A 185 -11.55 9.53 9.01
CA PRO A 185 -12.30 8.32 9.35
C PRO A 185 -11.49 7.04 9.11
N PHE A 186 -10.68 7.02 8.04
CA PHE A 186 -9.81 5.90 7.73
C PHE A 186 -8.74 5.72 8.81
N PHE A 187 -8.09 6.81 9.24
CA PHE A 187 -7.12 6.81 10.32
C PHE A 187 -7.74 6.39 11.66
N ALA A 188 -8.92 6.90 12.00
CA ALA A 188 -9.66 6.50 13.20
C ALA A 188 -10.03 5.00 13.16
N GLY A 189 -10.44 4.49 12.01
CA GLY A 189 -10.69 3.07 11.81
C GLY A 189 -9.45 2.21 12.01
N GLY A 190 -8.28 2.66 11.54
CA GLY A 190 -7.00 2.01 11.77
C GLY A 190 -6.62 1.95 13.25
N ILE A 191 -6.74 3.06 13.96
CA ILE A 191 -6.51 3.10 15.43
C ILE A 191 -7.45 2.15 16.15
N LEU A 192 -8.73 2.19 15.83
CA LEU A 192 -9.73 1.31 16.45
C LEU A 192 -9.42 -0.16 16.19
N ALA A 193 -9.10 -0.52 14.96
CA ALA A 193 -8.79 -1.90 14.59
C ALA A 193 -7.54 -2.41 15.29
N TRP A 194 -6.46 -1.63 15.23
CA TRP A 194 -5.14 -2.08 15.70
C TRP A 194 -4.97 -1.98 17.22
N TRP A 195 -5.44 -0.91 17.84
CA TRP A 195 -5.20 -0.66 19.26
C TRP A 195 -6.38 -0.98 20.17
N VAL A 196 -7.55 -1.28 19.63
CA VAL A 196 -8.73 -1.64 20.42
C VAL A 196 -9.20 -3.05 20.08
N ILE A 197 -9.53 -3.30 18.81
CA ILE A 197 -10.13 -4.59 18.42
C ILE A 197 -9.11 -5.72 18.48
N SER A 198 -7.88 -5.50 17.96
CA SER A 198 -6.85 -6.55 17.96
C SER A 198 -6.46 -6.98 19.38
N PRO A 199 -6.10 -6.08 20.32
CA PRO A 199 -5.87 -6.48 21.72
C PRO A 199 -7.06 -7.14 22.37
N ALA A 200 -8.28 -6.66 22.12
CA ALA A 200 -9.49 -7.28 22.66
C ALA A 200 -9.70 -8.70 22.13
N ALA A 201 -9.42 -8.95 20.84
CA ALA A 201 -9.52 -10.27 20.23
C ALA A 201 -8.47 -11.24 20.80
N VAL A 202 -7.25 -10.78 21.06
CA VAL A 202 -6.19 -11.58 21.68
C VAL A 202 -6.57 -11.92 23.13
N THR A 203 -7.00 -10.93 23.91
CA THR A 203 -7.41 -11.15 25.32
C THR A 203 -8.66 -12.01 25.44
N ALA A 204 -9.56 -11.99 24.45
CA ALA A 204 -10.71 -12.87 24.36
C ALA A 204 -10.38 -14.30 23.88
N GLY A 205 -9.12 -14.57 23.50
CA GLY A 205 -8.67 -15.85 22.99
C GLY A 205 -9.12 -16.18 21.56
N TRP A 206 -9.53 -15.18 20.79
CA TRP A 206 -9.92 -15.36 19.37
C TRP A 206 -8.71 -15.41 18.44
N LEU A 207 -7.62 -14.79 18.84
CA LEU A 207 -6.35 -14.78 18.12
C LEU A 207 -5.23 -15.25 19.06
N PRO A 208 -4.21 -15.96 18.55
CA PRO A 208 -3.02 -16.26 19.33
C PRO A 208 -2.31 -14.95 19.71
N PRO A 209 -1.57 -14.93 20.84
CA PRO A 209 -0.87 -13.73 21.30
C PRO A 209 0.35 -13.35 20.45
N ASP A 210 0.77 -14.22 19.54
CA ASP A 210 1.99 -14.18 18.69
C ASP A 210 1.72 -14.63 17.25
#